data_56127a1734914d3dc13afe42285067ff
#
_entry.id   56127a1734914d3dc13afe42285067ff
#
_cell.length_a   1.000
_cell.length_b   1.000
_cell.length_c   1.000
_cell.angle_alpha   90.00
_cell.angle_beta   90.00
_cell.angle_gamma   90.00
#
_symmetry.space_group_name_H-M   'P 1'
#
loop_
_entity.id
_entity.type
_entity.pdbx_description
1 polymer ?
#
loop_
_entity_poly.entity_id
_entity_poly.type
_entity_poly.pdbx_seq_one_letter_code
_entity_poly.pdbx_strand_id
1 'polypeptide(L)'
;MTSETQISTGKVLEATNTISFPDTQQINEGDVLVLDLPKELGLITKLEFPITHSSGEVIGNAVTDPSTQKVTITFTDYFSKNYKDKVMSLKYSVRPNVTNLPESGKYTFQFGTEKYTLNFNKTDGEAGDYEMKYGYQDSENPNRIKWRVVLNAVQDKLNNMVIKDDFSDSGQVLVESSFRAVRYATQPEKIPNEAALLKLEPIDNFSKKAEFTRNADGKITGFTINFGDN
;
A
#
# COMPACT_ATOMS: atom_id res chain seq x y z
N MET A 1 9.44 14.80 11.18
CA MET A 1 8.16 14.23 11.67
C MET A 1 7.89 14.77 13.06
N THR A 2 6.71 15.34 13.34
CA THR A 2 6.35 15.78 14.70
C THR A 2 6.09 14.55 15.56
N SER A 3 6.78 14.47 16.68
CA SER A 3 6.61 13.45 17.72
C SER A 3 5.25 13.61 18.36
N GLU A 4 4.34 12.69 18.22
CA GLU A 4 3.06 12.48 18.94
C GLU A 4 1.82 12.34 18.08
N THR A 5 1.95 11.91 16.86
CA THR A 5 0.76 11.56 16.09
C THR A 5 0.37 10.12 16.41
N GLN A 6 -0.84 9.93 16.90
CA GLN A 6 -1.42 8.60 17.05
C GLN A 6 -1.67 8.04 15.65
N ILE A 7 -1.02 6.94 15.32
CA ILE A 7 -0.99 6.37 13.97
C ILE A 7 -1.64 5.00 14.01
N SER A 8 -2.70 4.83 13.23
CA SER A 8 -3.41 3.55 13.13
C SER A 8 -2.87 2.68 11.98
N THR A 9 -3.24 1.41 12.01
CA THR A 9 -3.01 0.46 10.91
C THR A 9 -3.43 1.08 9.57
N GLY A 10 -2.56 0.99 8.56
CA GLY A 10 -2.82 1.50 7.20
C GLY A 10 -2.64 3.00 7.01
N LYS A 11 -2.38 3.78 8.06
CA LYS A 11 -2.14 5.22 7.92
C LYS A 11 -0.92 5.50 7.05
N VAL A 12 -1.10 6.30 6.00
CA VAL A 12 -0.01 6.75 5.14
C VAL A 12 0.72 7.92 5.79
N LEU A 13 2.05 7.84 5.81
CA LEU A 13 2.97 8.86 6.32
C LEU A 13 3.89 9.30 5.19
N GLU A 14 4.39 10.54 5.25
CA GLU A 14 5.44 11.04 4.39
C GLU A 14 6.80 10.83 5.07
N ALA A 15 7.70 10.12 4.41
CA ALA A 15 9.10 10.04 4.77
C ALA A 15 9.90 11.05 3.92
N THR A 16 10.78 11.80 4.56
CA THR A 16 11.70 12.74 3.89
C THR A 16 13.13 12.39 4.27
N ASN A 17 13.98 12.20 3.28
CA ASN A 17 15.42 12.08 3.47
C ASN A 17 16.13 13.28 2.87
N THR A 18 16.93 13.96 3.66
CA THR A 18 17.90 14.95 3.17
C THR A 18 19.29 14.38 3.39
N ILE A 19 20.06 14.26 2.32
CA ILE A 19 21.35 13.58 2.30
C ILE A 19 22.38 14.56 1.77
N SER A 20 23.46 14.75 2.53
CA SER A 20 24.62 15.53 2.15
C SER A 20 25.83 14.62 1.98
N PHE A 21 26.69 14.98 1.05
CA PHE A 21 27.92 14.26 0.78
C PHE A 21 29.10 15.20 0.94
N PRO A 22 30.23 14.74 1.51
CA PRO A 22 31.46 15.53 1.56
C PRO A 22 31.91 15.95 0.16
N ASP A 23 32.48 17.13 0.03
CA ASP A 23 33.01 17.62 -1.25
C ASP A 23 34.09 16.71 -1.83
N THR A 24 34.84 16.05 -0.93
CA THR A 24 35.88 15.06 -1.30
C THR A 24 35.33 13.75 -1.83
N GLN A 25 34.04 13.45 -1.61
CA GLN A 25 33.39 12.25 -2.13
C GLN A 25 33.03 12.45 -3.59
N GLN A 26 33.66 11.71 -4.49
CA GLN A 26 33.28 11.69 -5.89
C GLN A 26 31.99 10.90 -6.08
N ILE A 27 31.05 11.45 -6.84
CA ILE A 27 29.79 10.79 -7.26
C ILE A 27 29.69 10.95 -8.77
N ASN A 28 29.65 9.82 -9.46
CA ASN A 28 29.61 9.76 -10.92
C ASN A 28 28.22 9.32 -11.42
N GLU A 29 27.99 9.54 -12.70
CA GLU A 29 26.83 8.96 -13.37
C GLU A 29 26.83 7.43 -13.25
N GLY A 30 25.68 6.87 -12.88
CA GLY A 30 25.46 5.45 -12.67
C GLY A 30 25.84 4.94 -11.27
N ASP A 31 26.48 5.76 -10.42
CA ASP A 31 26.68 5.40 -9.02
C ASP A 31 25.33 5.19 -8.31
N VAL A 32 25.30 4.26 -7.37
CA VAL A 32 24.06 3.85 -6.69
C VAL A 32 24.15 4.08 -5.19
N LEU A 33 23.11 4.70 -4.63
CA LEU A 33 22.88 4.80 -3.21
C LEU A 33 21.64 4.00 -2.83
N VAL A 34 21.76 3.15 -1.83
CA VAL A 34 20.63 2.38 -1.29
C VAL A 34 20.30 2.89 0.11
N LEU A 35 19.03 3.21 0.34
CA LEU A 35 18.51 3.60 1.64
C LEU A 35 17.62 2.47 2.17
N ASP A 36 17.93 2.01 3.37
CA ASP A 36 17.13 1.03 4.10
C ASP A 36 16.08 1.76 4.94
N LEU A 37 14.85 1.24 4.96
CA LEU A 37 13.83 1.70 5.87
C LEU A 37 13.99 1.07 7.26
N PRO A 38 13.62 1.80 8.33
CA PRO A 38 13.38 1.18 9.62
C PRO A 38 12.33 0.07 9.51
N LYS A 39 12.53 -1.04 10.20
CA LYS A 39 11.62 -2.20 10.15
C LYS A 39 10.18 -1.88 10.57
N GLU A 40 9.99 -0.82 11.35
CA GLU A 40 8.69 -0.31 11.82
C GLU A 40 7.87 0.34 10.70
N LEU A 41 8.52 0.70 9.60
CA LEU A 41 7.91 1.33 8.43
C LEU A 41 7.94 0.37 7.23
N GLY A 42 6.98 0.53 6.33
CA GLY A 42 6.92 -0.21 5.08
C GLY A 42 6.65 0.69 3.89
N LEU A 43 7.33 0.44 2.78
CA LEU A 43 7.02 1.05 1.49
C LEU A 43 5.65 0.58 1.00
N ILE A 44 4.93 1.46 0.33
CA ILE A 44 3.55 1.18 -0.11
C ILE A 44 3.51 0.55 -1.49
N THR A 45 4.22 1.16 -2.44
CA THR A 45 4.19 0.75 -3.84
C THR A 45 5.55 0.99 -4.51
N LYS A 46 5.79 0.29 -5.60
CA LYS A 46 6.94 0.52 -6.45
C LYS A 46 6.74 1.80 -7.25
N LEU A 47 7.58 2.79 -7.01
CA LEU A 47 7.58 4.07 -7.71
C LEU A 47 8.97 4.34 -8.26
N GLU A 48 9.01 4.94 -9.43
CA GLU A 48 10.21 5.51 -10.02
C GLU A 48 9.97 7.02 -10.21
N PHE A 49 10.89 7.84 -9.70
CA PHE A 49 10.76 9.29 -9.78
C PHE A 49 12.13 9.98 -9.78
N PRO A 50 12.26 11.13 -10.48
CA PRO A 50 13.49 11.90 -10.45
C PRO A 50 13.64 12.66 -9.12
N ILE A 51 14.89 12.76 -8.66
CA ILE A 51 15.30 13.69 -7.60
C ILE A 51 15.86 14.91 -8.31
N THR A 52 15.20 16.05 -8.13
CA THR A 52 15.56 17.30 -8.82
C THR A 52 16.17 18.32 -7.88
N HIS A 53 17.19 19.02 -8.35
CA HIS A 53 17.71 20.22 -7.71
C HIS A 53 16.74 21.40 -7.93
N SER A 54 16.90 22.47 -7.13
CA SER A 54 16.09 23.69 -7.27
C SER A 54 16.23 24.39 -8.64
N SER A 55 17.32 24.12 -9.37
CA SER A 55 17.51 24.57 -10.75
C SER A 55 16.65 23.83 -11.78
N GLY A 56 15.99 22.72 -11.39
CA GLY A 56 15.26 21.83 -12.27
C GLY A 56 16.09 20.67 -12.84
N GLU A 57 17.40 20.65 -12.59
CA GLU A 57 18.28 19.57 -13.06
C GLU A 57 18.06 18.29 -12.24
N VAL A 58 18.13 17.13 -12.87
CA VAL A 58 17.95 15.83 -12.23
C VAL A 58 19.26 15.38 -11.59
N ILE A 59 19.25 15.20 -10.28
CA ILE A 59 20.38 14.69 -9.49
C ILE A 59 20.49 13.17 -9.63
N GLY A 60 19.36 12.47 -9.63
CA GLY A 60 19.29 11.02 -9.73
C GLY A 60 17.86 10.54 -9.89
N ASN A 61 17.70 9.24 -10.16
CA ASN A 61 16.41 8.57 -10.24
C ASN A 61 16.27 7.63 -9.06
N ALA A 62 15.20 7.81 -8.29
CA ALA A 62 14.87 6.97 -7.15
C ALA A 62 13.84 5.91 -7.53
N VAL A 63 14.03 4.69 -7.02
CA VAL A 63 13.09 3.58 -7.11
C VAL A 63 12.77 3.09 -5.71
N THR A 64 11.49 3.11 -5.33
CA THR A 64 11.00 2.46 -4.11
C THR A 64 10.62 1.03 -4.40
N ASP A 65 11.01 0.08 -3.57
CA ASP A 65 10.69 -1.34 -3.74
C ASP A 65 10.10 -1.95 -2.45
N PRO A 66 8.78 -2.16 -2.40
CA PRO A 66 8.11 -2.78 -1.26
C PRO A 66 8.54 -4.22 -0.98
N SER A 67 9.06 -4.94 -1.97
CA SER A 67 9.50 -6.34 -1.79
C SER A 67 10.80 -6.44 -1.00
N THR A 68 11.70 -5.49 -1.21
CA THR A 68 13.00 -5.41 -0.54
C THR A 68 13.02 -4.38 0.59
N GLN A 69 11.99 -3.53 0.69
CA GLN A 69 11.90 -2.41 1.64
C GLN A 69 13.06 -1.41 1.49
N LYS A 70 13.51 -1.20 0.25
CA LYS A 70 14.64 -0.32 -0.07
C LYS A 70 14.23 0.79 -1.02
N VAL A 71 14.91 1.93 -0.88
CA VAL A 71 14.89 3.00 -1.88
C VAL A 71 16.26 3.04 -2.54
N THR A 72 16.29 2.77 -3.83
CA THR A 72 17.52 2.76 -4.63
C THR A 72 17.59 4.03 -5.45
N ILE A 73 18.70 4.74 -5.38
CA ILE A 73 18.93 6.00 -6.12
C ILE A 73 20.10 5.76 -7.08
N THR A 74 19.87 5.96 -8.37
CA THR A 74 20.93 5.95 -9.38
C THR A 74 21.23 7.41 -9.77
N PHE A 75 22.46 7.84 -9.57
CA PHE A 75 22.89 9.21 -9.83
C PHE A 75 23.05 9.50 -11.33
N THR A 76 22.75 10.74 -11.70
CA THR A 76 23.14 11.33 -12.98
C THR A 76 24.55 11.92 -12.89
N ASP A 77 25.02 12.59 -13.92
CA ASP A 77 26.28 13.33 -13.93
C ASP A 77 26.23 14.65 -13.15
N TYR A 78 25.08 14.96 -12.48
CA TYR A 78 24.87 16.23 -11.78
C TYR A 78 25.99 16.54 -10.78
N PHE A 79 26.32 15.61 -9.88
CA PHE A 79 27.34 15.83 -8.85
C PHE A 79 28.78 15.76 -9.36
N SER A 80 29.03 15.18 -10.53
CA SER A 80 30.33 15.29 -11.18
C SER A 80 30.58 16.70 -11.76
N LYS A 81 29.50 17.40 -12.14
CA LYS A 81 29.54 18.80 -12.58
C LYS A 81 29.46 19.79 -11.43
N ASN A 82 28.70 19.45 -10.38
CA ASN A 82 28.43 20.27 -9.18
C ASN A 82 29.02 19.59 -7.93
N TYR A 83 30.35 19.62 -7.84
CA TYR A 83 31.11 18.82 -6.86
C TYR A 83 31.20 19.44 -5.45
N LYS A 84 30.68 20.67 -5.25
CA LYS A 84 30.65 21.35 -3.94
C LYS A 84 29.25 21.36 -3.37
N ASP A 85 29.16 21.37 -2.03
CA ASP A 85 27.89 21.47 -1.27
C ASP A 85 26.84 20.46 -1.74
N LYS A 86 27.30 19.21 -1.97
CA LYS A 86 26.43 18.15 -2.50
C LYS A 86 25.34 17.79 -1.53
N VAL A 87 24.12 18.20 -1.84
CA VAL A 87 22.90 17.89 -1.04
C VAL A 87 21.78 17.46 -1.99
N MET A 88 21.02 16.48 -1.56
CA MET A 88 19.76 16.10 -2.22
C MET A 88 18.68 15.83 -1.18
N SER A 89 17.41 15.97 -1.57
CA SER A 89 16.26 15.64 -0.74
C SER A 89 15.25 14.86 -1.56
N LEU A 90 14.69 13.81 -0.96
CA LEU A 90 13.63 13.03 -1.56
C LEU A 90 12.52 12.77 -0.56
N LYS A 91 11.29 12.61 -1.08
CA LYS A 91 10.07 12.33 -0.32
C LYS A 91 9.35 11.14 -0.92
N TYR A 92 8.84 10.29 -0.07
CA TYR A 92 8.04 9.13 -0.48
C TYR A 92 7.08 8.71 0.64
N SER A 93 6.06 7.93 0.25
CA SER A 93 5.04 7.48 1.18
C SER A 93 5.42 6.15 1.82
N VAL A 94 5.19 6.06 3.12
CA VAL A 94 5.38 4.85 3.94
C VAL A 94 4.14 4.61 4.80
N ARG A 95 4.03 3.43 5.38
CA ARG A 95 2.99 3.08 6.36
C ARG A 95 3.60 2.28 7.51
N PRO A 96 2.91 2.17 8.67
CA PRO A 96 3.32 1.25 9.72
C PRO A 96 3.41 -0.18 9.20
N ASN A 97 4.51 -0.85 9.51
CA ASN A 97 4.70 -2.26 9.16
C ASN A 97 4.12 -3.15 10.25
N VAL A 98 2.88 -3.57 10.09
CA VAL A 98 2.14 -4.34 11.09
C VAL A 98 2.78 -5.69 11.46
N THR A 99 3.63 -6.24 10.59
CA THR A 99 4.38 -7.45 10.90
C THR A 99 5.40 -7.21 12.02
N ASN A 100 5.99 -6.01 12.05
CA ASN A 100 6.98 -5.59 13.05
C ASN A 100 6.39 -4.72 14.16
N LEU A 101 5.08 -4.39 14.07
CA LEU A 101 4.30 -3.68 15.06
C LEU A 101 3.11 -4.56 15.47
N PRO A 102 3.32 -5.68 16.20
CA PRO A 102 2.29 -6.68 16.44
C PRO A 102 1.17 -6.20 17.37
N GLU A 103 1.46 -5.20 18.23
CA GLU A 103 0.54 -4.69 19.23
C GLU A 103 0.47 -3.16 19.20
N SER A 104 -0.61 -2.60 19.77
CA SER A 104 -0.68 -1.17 20.05
C SER A 104 0.39 -0.77 21.05
N GLY A 105 1.06 0.35 20.82
CA GLY A 105 2.12 0.79 21.73
C GLY A 105 3.00 1.89 21.17
N LYS A 106 4.01 2.21 21.94
CA LYS A 106 5.01 3.21 21.64
C LYS A 106 6.27 2.53 21.07
N TYR A 107 6.60 2.81 19.82
CA TYR A 107 7.75 2.25 19.14
C TYR A 107 8.74 3.37 18.82
N THR A 108 9.99 3.19 19.21
CA THR A 108 11.06 4.15 18.92
C THR A 108 12.05 3.50 17.97
N PHE A 109 12.36 4.20 16.90
CA PHE A 109 13.30 3.74 15.88
C PHE A 109 14.18 4.89 15.39
N GLN A 110 15.27 4.55 14.75
CA GLN A 110 16.18 5.50 14.12
C GLN A 110 15.90 5.53 12.62
N PHE A 111 15.82 6.75 12.05
CA PHE A 111 15.71 6.95 10.62
C PHE A 111 16.71 8.03 10.20
N GLY A 112 17.75 7.65 9.47
CA GLY A 112 18.93 8.49 9.28
C GLY A 112 19.65 8.73 10.61
N THR A 113 19.91 9.98 10.94
CA THR A 113 20.55 10.39 12.21
C THR A 113 19.56 10.65 13.33
N GLU A 114 18.27 10.71 13.02
CA GLU A 114 17.21 11.12 13.94
C GLU A 114 16.49 9.93 14.58
N LYS A 115 16.06 10.12 15.83
CA LYS A 115 15.18 9.18 16.53
C LYS A 115 13.74 9.63 16.42
N TYR A 116 12.87 8.70 16.07
CA TYR A 116 11.43 8.92 15.96
C TYR A 116 10.68 8.00 16.92
N THR A 117 9.56 8.49 17.41
CA THR A 117 8.63 7.70 18.22
C THR A 117 7.28 7.65 17.53
N LEU A 118 6.79 6.44 17.32
CA LEU A 118 5.49 6.15 16.75
C LEU A 118 4.55 5.69 17.85
N ASN A 119 3.47 6.42 18.10
CA ASN A 119 2.38 5.95 18.92
C ASN A 119 1.42 5.16 18.03
N PHE A 120 1.62 3.84 17.98
CA PHE A 120 0.87 2.96 17.09
C PHE A 120 -0.40 2.46 17.80
N ASN A 121 -1.53 2.59 17.12
CA ASN A 121 -2.80 2.01 17.51
C ASN A 121 -3.18 0.94 16.47
N LYS A 122 -3.07 -0.31 16.88
CA LYS A 122 -3.51 -1.43 16.06
C LYS A 122 -5.03 -1.47 16.05
N THR A 123 -5.59 -1.27 14.89
CA THR A 123 -7.04 -1.33 14.67
C THR A 123 -7.38 -2.68 14.06
N ASP A 124 -7.40 -3.71 14.90
CA ASP A 124 -8.02 -4.98 14.55
C ASP A 124 -9.44 -4.94 15.15
N GLY A 125 -10.45 -5.13 14.32
CA GLY A 125 -11.82 -5.31 14.78
C GLY A 125 -11.96 -6.58 15.65
N GLU A 126 -13.07 -6.69 16.37
CA GLU A 126 -13.44 -7.93 17.06
C GLU A 126 -13.65 -9.07 16.05
N ALA A 127 -13.58 -10.31 16.51
CA ALA A 127 -13.82 -11.48 15.69
C ALA A 127 -15.22 -11.39 15.03
N GLY A 128 -15.25 -11.45 13.68
CA GLY A 128 -16.46 -11.25 12.87
C GLY A 128 -16.77 -9.79 12.53
N ASP A 129 -16.04 -8.81 13.07
CA ASP A 129 -16.30 -7.37 12.88
C ASP A 129 -15.36 -6.70 11.84
N TYR A 130 -14.93 -7.49 10.86
CA TYR A 130 -14.08 -7.02 9.75
C TYR A 130 -14.83 -6.96 8.42
N GLU A 131 -16.15 -6.91 8.46
CA GLU A 131 -17.03 -6.76 7.31
C GLU A 131 -16.92 -5.33 6.77
N MET A 132 -16.30 -5.18 5.61
CA MET A 132 -16.05 -3.86 5.04
C MET A 132 -15.71 -3.90 3.56
N LYS A 133 -15.81 -2.74 2.91
CA LYS A 133 -15.19 -2.47 1.61
C LYS A 133 -14.03 -1.51 1.80
N TYR A 134 -12.86 -1.89 1.33
CA TYR A 134 -11.68 -1.02 1.38
C TYR A 134 -10.79 -1.19 0.15
N GLY A 135 -10.02 -0.15 -0.15
CA GLY A 135 -9.05 -0.15 -1.23
C GLY A 135 -7.64 0.10 -0.70
N TYR A 136 -6.67 -0.51 -1.34
CA TYR A 136 -5.25 -0.27 -1.07
C TYR A 136 -4.45 -0.24 -2.36
N GLN A 137 -3.36 0.53 -2.35
CA GLN A 137 -2.50 0.67 -3.52
C GLN A 137 -1.81 -0.65 -3.84
N ASP A 138 -1.79 -1.02 -5.12
CA ASP A 138 -1.00 -2.16 -5.60
C ASP A 138 0.49 -1.90 -5.36
N SER A 139 1.19 -2.88 -4.77
CA SER A 139 2.61 -2.75 -4.44
C SER A 139 3.51 -2.66 -5.68
N GLU A 140 3.09 -3.22 -6.82
CA GLU A 140 3.88 -3.29 -8.04
C GLU A 140 3.47 -2.24 -9.08
N ASN A 141 2.23 -1.74 -9.00
CA ASN A 141 1.70 -0.79 -9.97
C ASN A 141 1.05 0.40 -9.28
N PRO A 142 1.70 1.60 -9.28
CA PRO A 142 1.18 2.79 -8.62
C PRO A 142 -0.13 3.33 -9.21
N ASN A 143 -0.49 2.92 -10.44
CA ASN A 143 -1.73 3.32 -11.10
C ASN A 143 -2.89 2.32 -10.86
N ARG A 144 -2.70 1.36 -9.94
CA ARG A 144 -3.69 0.35 -9.61
C ARG A 144 -4.07 0.37 -8.14
N ILE A 145 -5.36 0.31 -7.88
CA ILE A 145 -5.93 0.09 -6.55
C ILE A 145 -6.52 -1.31 -6.52
N LYS A 146 -6.19 -2.08 -5.51
CA LYS A 146 -6.82 -3.36 -5.20
C LYS A 146 -7.97 -3.09 -4.23
N TRP A 147 -9.17 -3.40 -4.64
CA TRP A 147 -10.36 -3.33 -3.80
C TRP A 147 -10.68 -4.69 -3.20
N ARG A 148 -11.12 -4.68 -1.96
CA ARG A 148 -11.62 -5.85 -1.27
C ARG A 148 -12.94 -5.56 -0.60
N VAL A 149 -13.87 -6.50 -0.71
CA VAL A 149 -15.17 -6.46 -0.05
C VAL A 149 -15.29 -7.76 0.73
N VAL A 150 -15.45 -7.64 2.04
CA VAL A 150 -15.72 -8.77 2.94
C VAL A 150 -17.14 -8.61 3.45
N LEU A 151 -17.92 -9.66 3.34
CA LEU A 151 -19.33 -9.68 3.67
C LEU A 151 -19.67 -10.89 4.51
N ASN A 152 -20.66 -10.74 5.39
CA ASN A 152 -21.16 -11.76 6.26
C ASN A 152 -20.08 -12.44 7.13
N ALA A 153 -19.15 -11.63 7.64
CA ALA A 153 -18.08 -12.07 8.52
C ALA A 153 -18.63 -12.67 9.85
N VAL A 154 -19.83 -12.30 10.23
CA VAL A 154 -20.56 -12.85 11.41
C VAL A 154 -21.18 -14.21 11.13
N GLN A 155 -21.22 -14.66 9.87
CA GLN A 155 -21.70 -15.96 9.42
C GLN A 155 -23.21 -16.18 9.63
N ASP A 156 -24.00 -15.12 9.46
CA ASP A 156 -25.45 -15.21 9.51
C ASP A 156 -26.00 -15.96 8.28
N LYS A 157 -27.15 -16.60 8.44
CA LYS A 157 -27.88 -17.18 7.32
C LYS A 157 -28.54 -16.06 6.52
N LEU A 158 -28.10 -15.89 5.27
CA LEU A 158 -28.63 -14.88 4.35
C LEU A 158 -29.47 -15.55 3.26
N ASN A 159 -30.55 -14.86 2.84
CA ASN A 159 -31.40 -15.30 1.74
C ASN A 159 -31.35 -14.25 0.62
N ASN A 160 -31.28 -14.70 -0.64
CA ASN A 160 -31.30 -13.85 -1.84
C ASN A 160 -30.27 -12.72 -1.79
N MET A 161 -29.04 -13.02 -1.35
CA MET A 161 -27.99 -12.05 -1.22
C MET A 161 -27.52 -11.55 -2.60
N VAL A 162 -27.69 -10.24 -2.85
CA VAL A 162 -27.26 -9.57 -4.07
C VAL A 162 -26.33 -8.43 -3.71
N ILE A 163 -25.18 -8.39 -4.37
CA ILE A 163 -24.21 -7.30 -4.25
C ILE A 163 -24.21 -6.50 -5.55
N LYS A 164 -24.33 -5.19 -5.43
CA LYS A 164 -24.14 -4.25 -6.53
C LYS A 164 -23.09 -3.22 -6.13
N ASP A 165 -22.13 -3.02 -7.01
CA ASP A 165 -21.12 -1.97 -6.88
C ASP A 165 -21.11 -1.11 -8.16
N ASP A 166 -21.22 0.20 -7.98
CA ASP A 166 -21.19 1.18 -9.06
C ASP A 166 -20.11 2.22 -8.75
N PHE A 167 -19.14 2.30 -9.61
CA PHE A 167 -18.02 3.22 -9.50
C PHE A 167 -17.82 4.08 -10.75
N SER A 168 -18.92 4.28 -11.53
CA SER A 168 -18.93 5.08 -12.76
C SER A 168 -18.42 6.49 -12.59
N ASP A 169 -18.73 7.12 -11.43
CA ASP A 169 -18.36 8.52 -11.13
C ASP A 169 -16.95 8.64 -10.50
N SER A 170 -16.28 7.51 -10.24
CA SER A 170 -14.97 7.52 -9.57
C SER A 170 -13.78 7.75 -10.50
N GLY A 171 -13.99 7.69 -11.81
CA GLY A 171 -12.92 7.65 -12.81
C GLY A 171 -12.13 6.34 -12.85
N GLN A 172 -12.51 5.35 -12.03
CA GLN A 172 -11.88 4.03 -12.00
C GLN A 172 -12.55 3.07 -12.99
N VAL A 173 -11.77 2.09 -13.45
CA VAL A 173 -12.25 1.00 -14.30
C VAL A 173 -11.74 -0.32 -13.77
N LEU A 174 -12.60 -1.35 -13.80
CA LEU A 174 -12.22 -2.68 -13.33
C LEU A 174 -11.35 -3.39 -14.36
N VAL A 175 -10.26 -3.99 -13.90
CA VAL A 175 -9.46 -4.95 -14.66
C VAL A 175 -10.14 -6.31 -14.55
N GLU A 176 -10.94 -6.69 -15.57
CA GLU A 176 -11.82 -7.86 -15.57
C GLU A 176 -11.10 -9.16 -15.17
N SER A 177 -9.89 -9.39 -15.68
CA SER A 177 -9.10 -10.58 -15.36
C SER A 177 -8.68 -10.69 -13.88
N SER A 178 -8.76 -9.60 -13.12
CA SER A 178 -8.45 -9.58 -11.69
C SER A 178 -9.68 -9.78 -10.79
N PHE A 179 -10.87 -9.78 -11.37
CA PHE A 179 -12.11 -9.90 -10.61
C PHE A 179 -12.27 -11.30 -10.01
N ARG A 180 -12.52 -11.35 -8.71
CA ARG A 180 -12.73 -12.59 -7.97
C ARG A 180 -13.85 -12.42 -6.95
N ALA A 181 -14.83 -13.31 -6.98
CA ALA A 181 -15.89 -13.41 -5.99
C ALA A 181 -16.01 -14.86 -5.55
N VAL A 182 -15.84 -15.13 -4.26
CA VAL A 182 -15.79 -16.47 -3.68
C VAL A 182 -16.58 -16.54 -2.38
N ARG A 183 -17.05 -17.76 -2.04
CA ARG A 183 -17.70 -18.07 -0.78
C ARG A 183 -16.86 -19.07 0.00
N TYR A 184 -16.81 -18.91 1.30
CA TYR A 184 -16.17 -19.83 2.24
C TYR A 184 -17.23 -20.60 3.05
N ALA A 185 -16.89 -21.79 3.49
CA ALA A 185 -17.78 -22.55 4.37
C ALA A 185 -17.91 -21.87 5.74
N THR A 186 -19.11 -21.91 6.30
CA THR A 186 -19.38 -21.51 7.69
C THR A 186 -18.49 -22.33 8.62
N GLN A 187 -17.86 -21.66 9.57
CA GLN A 187 -16.99 -22.26 10.57
C GLN A 187 -17.73 -22.41 11.92
N PRO A 188 -17.36 -23.40 12.76
CA PRO A 188 -17.99 -23.57 14.08
C PRO A 188 -17.80 -22.36 15.02
N GLU A 189 -16.69 -21.64 14.83
CA GLU A 189 -16.33 -20.45 15.59
C GLU A 189 -16.24 -19.24 14.68
N LYS A 190 -16.39 -18.05 15.26
CA LYS A 190 -16.19 -16.80 14.50
C LYS A 190 -14.78 -16.75 13.94
N ILE A 191 -14.67 -16.45 12.66
CA ILE A 191 -13.38 -16.21 12.02
C ILE A 191 -12.83 -14.89 12.59
N PRO A 192 -11.61 -14.88 13.17
CA PRO A 192 -11.14 -13.75 13.98
C PRO A 192 -10.83 -12.50 13.17
N ASN A 193 -10.42 -12.66 11.91
CA ASN A 193 -10.06 -11.55 11.03
C ASN A 193 -9.95 -12.02 9.58
N GLU A 194 -9.78 -11.08 8.66
CA GLU A 194 -9.64 -11.35 7.24
C GLU A 194 -8.42 -12.24 6.92
N ALA A 195 -7.31 -12.09 7.62
CA ALA A 195 -6.12 -12.91 7.39
C ALA A 195 -6.37 -14.40 7.71
N ALA A 196 -7.22 -14.68 8.68
CA ALA A 196 -7.68 -16.05 8.99
C ALA A 196 -8.65 -16.55 7.91
N LEU A 197 -9.60 -15.70 7.46
CA LEU A 197 -10.53 -16.03 6.37
C LEU A 197 -9.76 -16.43 5.09
N LEU A 198 -8.73 -15.68 4.73
CA LEU A 198 -7.96 -15.91 3.51
C LEU A 198 -7.08 -17.18 3.54
N LYS A 199 -6.94 -17.82 4.70
CA LYS A 199 -6.28 -19.14 4.82
C LYS A 199 -7.23 -20.31 4.55
N LEU A 200 -8.54 -20.06 4.54
CA LEU A 200 -9.53 -21.07 4.23
C LEU A 200 -9.61 -21.29 2.71
N GLU A 201 -9.95 -22.51 2.32
CA GLU A 201 -10.23 -22.80 0.91
C GLU A 201 -11.67 -22.39 0.59
N PRO A 202 -11.90 -21.64 -0.49
CA PRO A 202 -13.26 -21.30 -0.94
C PRO A 202 -14.02 -22.54 -1.36
N ILE A 203 -15.30 -22.61 -1.03
CA ILE A 203 -16.19 -23.70 -1.44
C ILE A 203 -16.91 -23.42 -2.75
N ASP A 204 -17.09 -22.14 -3.12
CA ASP A 204 -17.74 -21.72 -4.36
C ASP A 204 -17.01 -20.52 -4.99
N ASN A 205 -17.10 -20.44 -6.33
CA ASN A 205 -16.58 -19.34 -7.12
C ASN A 205 -17.67 -18.70 -7.98
N PHE A 206 -18.03 -17.48 -7.63
CA PHE A 206 -19.07 -16.68 -8.29
C PHE A 206 -18.51 -15.69 -9.32
N SER A 207 -17.22 -15.67 -9.59
CA SER A 207 -16.59 -14.67 -10.47
C SER A 207 -17.22 -14.64 -11.87
N LYS A 208 -17.61 -15.81 -12.40
CA LYS A 208 -18.25 -15.92 -13.71
C LYS A 208 -19.75 -15.60 -13.70
N LYS A 209 -20.35 -15.41 -12.52
CA LYS A 209 -21.78 -15.04 -12.38
C LYS A 209 -21.95 -13.52 -12.24
N ALA A 210 -20.85 -12.76 -12.25
CA ALA A 210 -20.91 -11.31 -12.19
C ALA A 210 -21.46 -10.75 -13.53
N GLU A 211 -22.43 -9.88 -13.42
CA GLU A 211 -22.94 -9.06 -14.51
C GLU A 211 -22.24 -7.69 -14.46
N PHE A 212 -21.48 -7.38 -15.51
CA PHE A 212 -20.69 -6.14 -15.54
C PHE A 212 -21.45 -5.00 -16.24
N THR A 213 -21.45 -3.84 -15.59
CA THR A 213 -21.86 -2.58 -16.21
C THR A 213 -20.67 -1.97 -16.94
N ARG A 214 -20.88 -1.52 -18.18
CA ARG A 214 -19.82 -0.91 -18.99
C ARG A 214 -20.21 0.49 -19.43
N ASN A 215 -19.23 1.38 -19.50
CA ASN A 215 -19.41 2.71 -20.07
C ASN A 215 -19.38 2.70 -21.61
N ALA A 216 -19.51 3.89 -22.24
CA ALA A 216 -19.53 4.04 -23.70
C ALA A 216 -18.24 3.53 -24.38
N ASP A 217 -17.11 3.49 -23.68
CA ASP A 217 -15.82 2.97 -24.16
C ASP A 217 -15.68 1.45 -23.95
N GLY A 218 -16.73 0.77 -23.46
CA GLY A 218 -16.71 -0.66 -23.15
C GLY A 218 -15.99 -1.04 -21.86
N LYS A 219 -15.51 -0.06 -21.06
CA LYS A 219 -14.79 -0.29 -19.81
C LYS A 219 -15.77 -0.59 -18.68
N ILE A 220 -15.43 -1.54 -17.82
CA ILE A 220 -16.27 -1.92 -16.69
C ILE A 220 -16.20 -0.84 -15.61
N THR A 221 -17.40 -0.33 -15.24
CA THR A 221 -17.61 0.73 -14.24
C THR A 221 -18.55 0.30 -13.11
N GLY A 222 -18.99 -0.95 -13.10
CA GLY A 222 -19.84 -1.51 -12.07
C GLY A 222 -20.03 -3.01 -12.26
N PHE A 223 -20.59 -3.66 -11.24
CA PHE A 223 -20.98 -5.06 -11.33
C PHE A 223 -22.16 -5.40 -10.42
N THR A 224 -22.85 -6.47 -10.73
CA THR A 224 -23.87 -7.08 -9.87
C THR A 224 -23.58 -8.57 -9.76
N ILE A 225 -23.69 -9.13 -8.56
CA ILE A 225 -23.59 -10.57 -8.30
C ILE A 225 -24.75 -10.99 -7.44
N ASN A 226 -25.44 -12.05 -7.87
CA ASN A 226 -26.40 -12.74 -7.03
C ASN A 226 -25.76 -14.00 -6.43
N PHE A 227 -25.60 -14.02 -5.12
CA PHE A 227 -25.04 -15.15 -4.37
C PHE A 227 -26.13 -16.17 -3.99
N GLY A 228 -27.41 -15.81 -4.13
CA GLY A 228 -28.53 -16.64 -3.70
C GLY A 228 -28.65 -16.77 -2.19
N ASP A 229 -29.15 -17.91 -1.76
CA ASP A 229 -29.27 -18.27 -0.33
C ASP A 229 -27.96 -18.83 0.19
N ASN A 230 -27.65 -18.54 1.46
CA ASN A 230 -26.41 -18.97 2.14
C ASN A 230 -26.76 -19.82 3.37
#